data_f3f904f1ff97e6d7d58b14052e47c41a
#
_entry.id   f3f904f1ff97e6d7d58b14052e47c41a
#
_cell.length_a   1.000
_cell.length_b   1.000
_cell.length_c   1.000
_cell.angle_alpha   90.00
_cell.angle_beta   90.00
_cell.angle_gamma   90.00
#
_symmetry.space_group_name_H-M   'P 1'
#
loop_
_entity.id
_entity.type
_entity.pdbx_description
1 polymer ?
#
loop_
_entity_poly.entity_id
_entity_poly.type
_entity_poly.pdbx_seq_one_letter_code
_entity_poly.pdbx_strand_id
1 'polypeptide(L)'
;SEFKQISRLTNLKRGNARFPSQYNQSHFTFVSDENGVNNRYAGFFTTERAGLDTLIFIGDEVLRNPPKKDVDSLLKEWSKTDIDSVGFVSITNDSSYVFPLTNYQSSMLETRTAGDNQMVSEVVKLGDIKLLYRLKVDESTLRRRNVNARPTEYMRKVIEEEKKTAKKESLYLPKTDTLTQKQK
;
A
#
# COMPACT_ATOMS: atom_id res chain seq x y z
N SER A 1 19.91 -13.97 10.72
CA SER A 1 19.88 -12.73 9.90
C SER A 1 18.45 -12.24 9.83
N GLU A 2 18.19 -11.07 10.39
CA GLU A 2 16.87 -10.43 10.26
C GLU A 2 16.65 -10.09 8.79
N PHE A 3 15.66 -10.69 8.18
CA PHE A 3 15.20 -10.29 6.85
C PHE A 3 14.56 -8.90 6.97
N LYS A 4 15.22 -7.89 6.42
CA LYS A 4 14.65 -6.54 6.32
C LYS A 4 13.51 -6.59 5.30
N GLN A 5 12.29 -6.58 5.76
CA GLN A 5 11.11 -6.50 4.91
C GLN A 5 10.89 -5.05 4.50
N ILE A 6 10.72 -4.82 3.20
CA ILE A 6 10.35 -3.52 2.65
C ILE A 6 8.91 -3.64 2.17
N SER A 7 8.02 -2.82 2.76
CA SER A 7 6.61 -2.79 2.40
C SER A 7 6.23 -1.49 1.71
N ARG A 8 5.42 -1.59 0.66
CA ARG A 8 4.91 -0.42 -0.05
C ARG A 8 3.73 0.17 0.71
N LEU A 9 3.86 1.42 1.16
CA LEU A 9 2.83 2.11 1.96
C LEU A 9 1.82 2.90 1.12
N THR A 10 2.11 3.22 -0.13
CA THR A 10 1.21 4.02 -0.96
C THR A 10 0.80 3.25 -2.20
N ASN A 11 -0.50 3.22 -2.49
CA ASN A 11 -1.03 2.61 -3.70
C ASN A 11 -1.66 3.68 -4.60
N LEU A 12 -0.90 4.74 -4.88
CA LEU A 12 -1.32 5.80 -5.77
C LEU A 12 -1.40 5.27 -7.20
N LYS A 13 -2.48 5.58 -7.88
CA LYS A 13 -2.65 5.22 -9.30
C LYS A 13 -1.86 6.16 -10.21
N ARG A 14 -1.66 7.40 -9.76
CA ARG A 14 -0.98 8.47 -10.49
C ARG A 14 -0.22 9.34 -9.51
N GLY A 15 0.63 10.20 -10.06
CA GLY A 15 1.36 11.19 -9.28
C GLY A 15 2.47 10.61 -8.42
N ASN A 16 2.97 11.42 -7.54
CA ASN A 16 4.13 11.14 -6.71
C ASN A 16 3.77 11.19 -5.23
N ALA A 17 4.53 10.48 -4.40
CA ALA A 17 4.52 10.62 -2.94
C ALA A 17 5.80 11.36 -2.52
N ARG A 18 5.65 12.49 -1.83
CA ARG A 18 6.75 13.37 -1.42
C ARG A 18 6.62 13.74 0.04
N PHE A 19 7.71 14.16 0.66
CA PHE A 19 7.76 14.65 2.05
C PHE A 19 7.11 13.68 3.04
N PRO A 20 7.52 12.40 3.08
CA PRO A 20 6.98 11.46 4.03
C PRO A 20 7.38 11.87 5.44
N SER A 21 6.44 11.78 6.37
CA SER A 21 6.66 12.08 7.78
C SER A 21 5.83 11.16 8.64
N GLN A 22 6.45 10.55 9.65
CA GLN A 22 5.70 9.83 10.66
C GLN A 22 4.99 10.83 11.57
N TYR A 23 3.70 10.69 11.73
CA TYR A 23 2.88 11.57 12.55
C TYR A 23 2.76 11.07 13.99
N ASN A 24 2.49 9.78 14.16
CA ASN A 24 2.49 9.06 15.42
C ASN A 24 2.82 7.57 15.16
N GLN A 25 2.66 6.71 16.16
CA GLN A 25 2.98 5.28 16.03
C GLN A 25 2.19 4.57 14.93
N SER A 26 0.96 5.00 14.65
CA SER A 26 0.05 4.33 13.72
C SER A 26 -0.20 5.10 12.43
N HIS A 27 0.17 6.39 12.36
CA HIS A 27 -0.12 7.25 11.21
C HIS A 27 1.14 7.89 10.64
N PHE A 28 1.13 8.04 9.32
CA PHE A 28 2.10 8.82 8.56
C PHE A 28 1.39 9.83 7.65
N THR A 29 2.11 10.83 7.23
CA THR A 29 1.62 11.85 6.29
C THR A 29 2.59 11.99 5.13
N PHE A 30 2.08 12.41 3.98
CA PHE A 30 2.88 12.71 2.80
C PHE A 30 2.10 13.67 1.89
N VAL A 31 2.77 14.16 0.86
CA VAL A 31 2.17 15.00 -0.18
C VAL A 31 2.07 14.20 -1.47
N SER A 32 0.92 14.32 -2.14
CA SER A 32 0.74 13.75 -3.47
C SER A 32 0.04 14.72 -4.40
N ASP A 33 0.41 14.65 -5.66
CA ASP A 33 -0.20 15.36 -6.78
C ASP A 33 -1.16 14.46 -7.60
N GLU A 34 -1.67 13.39 -7.00
CA GLU A 34 -2.55 12.41 -7.66
C GLU A 34 -3.78 13.04 -8.32
N ASN A 35 -4.33 14.11 -7.74
CA ASN A 35 -5.48 14.85 -8.26
C ASN A 35 -5.10 16.01 -9.19
N GLY A 36 -3.82 16.17 -9.51
CA GLY A 36 -3.29 17.22 -10.42
C GLY A 36 -2.63 18.39 -9.72
N VAL A 37 -2.74 18.51 -8.39
CA VAL A 37 -2.01 19.48 -7.56
C VAL A 37 -1.58 18.83 -6.26
N ASN A 38 -0.52 19.34 -5.66
CA ASN A 38 -0.04 18.83 -4.39
C ASN A 38 -1.09 19.00 -3.28
N ASN A 39 -1.48 17.90 -2.68
CA ASN A 39 -2.35 17.82 -1.52
C ASN A 39 -1.68 16.96 -0.44
N ARG A 40 -2.08 17.19 0.82
CA ARG A 40 -1.64 16.37 1.93
C ARG A 40 -2.54 15.15 2.08
N TYR A 41 -1.89 14.03 2.26
CA TYR A 41 -2.49 12.73 2.53
C TYR A 41 -2.02 12.23 3.90
N ALA A 42 -2.83 11.42 4.51
CA ALA A 42 -2.43 10.57 5.62
C ALA A 42 -2.63 9.11 5.28
N GLY A 43 -1.91 8.26 5.99
CA GLY A 43 -2.14 6.83 5.99
C GLY A 43 -1.98 6.29 7.38
N PHE A 44 -2.63 5.18 7.67
CA PHE A 44 -2.35 4.40 8.87
C PHE A 44 -1.83 3.03 8.50
N PHE A 45 -0.89 2.55 9.33
CA PHE A 45 -0.33 1.22 9.16
C PHE A 45 -1.37 0.16 9.50
N THR A 46 -1.44 -0.84 8.67
CA THR A 46 -2.31 -2.01 8.82
C THR A 46 -1.58 -3.25 8.35
N THR A 47 -2.18 -4.40 8.54
CA THR A 47 -1.67 -5.66 8.02
C THR A 47 -2.72 -6.31 7.14
N GLU A 48 -2.28 -6.90 6.05
CA GLU A 48 -3.10 -7.70 5.15
C GLU A 48 -2.70 -9.16 5.23
N ARG A 49 -3.68 -10.05 5.20
CA ARG A 49 -3.41 -11.49 5.18
C ARG A 49 -2.74 -11.85 3.85
N ALA A 50 -1.51 -12.38 3.93
CA ALA A 50 -0.73 -12.76 2.77
C ALA A 50 -0.91 -14.24 2.39
N GLY A 51 -1.33 -15.08 3.33
CA GLY A 51 -1.53 -16.50 3.09
C GLY A 51 -1.38 -17.34 4.36
N LEU A 52 -1.18 -18.63 4.13
CA LEU A 52 -0.86 -19.63 5.17
C LEU A 52 0.41 -20.34 4.75
N ASP A 53 1.38 -20.35 5.64
CA ASP A 53 2.53 -21.26 5.51
C ASP A 53 2.22 -22.59 6.16
N THR A 54 2.67 -23.65 5.50
CA THR A 54 2.64 -24.99 6.03
C THR A 54 3.97 -25.28 6.71
N LEU A 55 3.91 -25.68 7.97
CA LEU A 55 5.05 -26.16 8.73
C LEU A 55 4.98 -27.67 8.83
N ILE A 56 6.05 -28.35 8.43
CA ILE A 56 6.20 -29.80 8.57
C ILE A 56 7.23 -30.07 9.66
N PHE A 57 6.86 -30.86 10.66
CA PHE A 57 7.70 -31.24 11.78
C PHE A 57 8.20 -32.66 11.59
N ILE A 58 9.50 -32.85 11.67
CA ILE A 58 10.16 -34.16 11.57
C ILE A 58 11.31 -34.20 12.59
N GLY A 59 11.19 -34.98 13.65
CA GLY A 59 12.14 -34.93 14.77
C GLY A 59 12.18 -33.55 15.41
N ASP A 60 13.36 -32.98 15.54
CA ASP A 60 13.59 -31.64 16.09
C ASP A 60 13.62 -30.54 15.00
N GLU A 61 13.40 -30.91 13.74
CA GLU A 61 13.46 -30.01 12.61
C GLU A 61 12.06 -29.53 12.18
N VAL A 62 12.00 -28.27 11.72
CA VAL A 62 10.79 -27.65 11.20
C VAL A 62 11.06 -27.11 9.81
N LEU A 63 10.39 -27.64 8.84
CA LEU A 63 10.43 -27.17 7.46
C LEU A 63 9.24 -26.25 7.15
N ARG A 64 9.50 -25.11 6.51
CA ARG A 64 8.48 -24.15 6.11
C ARG A 64 8.26 -24.20 4.61
N ASN A 65 7.02 -24.53 4.19
CA ASN A 65 6.64 -24.73 2.79
C ASN A 65 7.63 -25.61 2.00
N PRO A 66 8.06 -26.76 2.55
CA PRO A 66 9.11 -27.53 1.91
C PRO A 66 8.58 -28.17 0.61
N PRO A 67 9.42 -28.25 -0.42
CA PRO A 67 9.16 -29.14 -1.53
C PRO A 67 9.25 -30.60 -1.05
N LYS A 68 8.50 -31.48 -1.70
CA LYS A 68 8.44 -32.91 -1.31
C LYS A 68 9.82 -33.55 -1.18
N LYS A 69 10.76 -33.19 -2.05
CA LYS A 69 12.14 -33.72 -2.04
C LYS A 69 12.86 -33.46 -0.71
N ASP A 70 12.67 -32.27 -0.13
CA ASP A 70 13.33 -31.89 1.14
C ASP A 70 12.72 -32.68 2.30
N VAL A 71 11.37 -32.85 2.28
CA VAL A 71 10.69 -33.72 3.26
C VAL A 71 11.22 -35.15 3.20
N ASP A 72 11.29 -35.73 2.00
CA ASP A 72 11.79 -37.11 1.79
C ASP A 72 13.26 -37.27 2.23
N SER A 73 14.08 -36.24 2.03
CA SER A 73 15.47 -36.22 2.46
C SER A 73 15.60 -36.21 3.98
N LEU A 74 14.80 -35.36 4.65
CA LEU A 74 14.82 -35.24 6.10
C LEU A 74 14.27 -36.49 6.79
N LEU A 75 13.21 -37.09 6.23
CA LEU A 75 12.71 -38.41 6.72
C LEU A 75 13.77 -39.51 6.70
N LYS A 76 14.59 -39.57 5.64
CA LYS A 76 15.71 -40.52 5.56
C LYS A 76 16.78 -40.25 6.61
N GLU A 77 17.13 -38.96 6.81
CA GLU A 77 18.13 -38.56 7.81
C GLU A 77 17.68 -38.95 9.22
N TRP A 78 16.43 -38.75 9.56
CA TRP A 78 15.85 -39.13 10.84
C TRP A 78 15.41 -40.60 10.93
N SER A 79 15.64 -41.39 9.88
CA SER A 79 15.18 -42.80 9.79
C SER A 79 13.69 -42.98 10.09
N LYS A 80 12.87 -42.00 9.66
CA LYS A 80 11.42 -42.00 9.85
C LYS A 80 10.71 -42.38 8.55
N THR A 81 9.53 -42.95 8.68
CA THR A 81 8.66 -43.33 7.55
C THR A 81 7.60 -42.29 7.27
N ASP A 82 7.30 -41.43 8.24
CA ASP A 82 6.24 -40.40 8.14
C ASP A 82 6.61 -39.14 8.93
N ILE A 83 5.94 -38.04 8.59
CA ILE A 83 6.06 -36.75 9.28
C ILE A 83 5.41 -36.82 10.67
N ASP A 84 5.96 -36.08 11.64
CA ASP A 84 5.42 -36.09 13.00
C ASP A 84 4.13 -35.30 13.11
N SER A 85 4.09 -34.09 12.51
CA SER A 85 2.90 -33.25 12.48
C SER A 85 2.97 -32.19 11.38
N VAL A 86 1.81 -31.58 11.10
CA VAL A 86 1.68 -30.45 10.19
C VAL A 86 1.03 -29.29 10.93
N GLY A 87 1.67 -28.14 10.90
CA GLY A 87 1.14 -26.88 11.42
C GLY A 87 0.87 -25.87 10.31
N PHE A 88 0.05 -24.89 10.62
CA PHE A 88 -0.23 -23.78 9.70
C PHE A 88 0.01 -22.45 10.42
N VAL A 89 0.75 -21.55 9.79
CA VAL A 89 1.02 -20.21 10.29
C VAL A 89 0.47 -19.19 9.33
N SER A 90 -0.38 -18.30 9.84
CA SER A 90 -0.90 -17.18 9.07
C SER A 90 0.20 -16.15 8.81
N ILE A 91 0.42 -15.83 7.54
CA ILE A 91 1.35 -14.79 7.14
C ILE A 91 0.57 -13.50 6.95
N THR A 92 1.13 -12.40 7.44
CA THR A 92 0.64 -11.06 7.20
C THR A 92 1.73 -10.22 6.56
N ASN A 93 1.36 -9.41 5.59
CA ASN A 93 2.21 -8.35 5.04
C ASN A 93 1.80 -7.02 5.64
N ASP A 94 2.78 -6.17 5.88
CA ASP A 94 2.50 -4.80 6.24
C ASP A 94 1.86 -4.09 5.05
N SER A 95 0.80 -3.36 5.35
CA SER A 95 0.02 -2.58 4.40
C SER A 95 -0.35 -1.24 5.01
N SER A 96 -1.03 -0.41 4.27
CA SER A 96 -1.56 0.84 4.78
C SER A 96 -2.86 1.23 4.09
N TYR A 97 -3.68 1.98 4.79
CA TYR A 97 -4.82 2.66 4.22
C TYR A 97 -4.54 4.14 4.11
N VAL A 98 -4.60 4.68 2.89
CA VAL A 98 -4.24 6.07 2.56
C VAL A 98 -5.49 6.86 2.17
N PHE A 99 -5.57 8.11 2.64
CA PHE A 99 -6.68 9.02 2.36
C PHE A 99 -6.22 10.48 2.30
N PRO A 100 -6.88 11.34 1.52
CA PRO A 100 -6.55 12.76 1.43
C PRO A 100 -7.00 13.50 2.70
N LEU A 101 -6.17 14.46 3.15
CA LEU A 101 -6.47 15.39 4.25
C LEU A 101 -6.88 16.77 3.73
N THR A 102 -6.42 17.14 2.55
CA THR A 102 -6.71 18.43 1.93
C THR A 102 -7.27 18.25 0.53
N ASN A 103 -7.97 19.27 0.06
CA ASN A 103 -8.48 19.36 -1.32
C ASN A 103 -8.17 20.76 -1.87
N TYR A 104 -6.88 21.09 -1.88
CA TYR A 104 -6.40 22.33 -2.45
C TYR A 104 -6.60 22.33 -3.97
N GLN A 105 -6.91 23.50 -4.52
CA GLN A 105 -6.95 23.72 -5.96
C GLN A 105 -5.71 24.46 -6.46
N SER A 106 -4.86 24.91 -5.53
CA SER A 106 -3.54 25.49 -5.77
C SER A 106 -2.45 24.62 -5.16
N SER A 107 -1.26 24.66 -5.74
CA SER A 107 -0.18 23.77 -5.34
C SER A 107 0.35 24.09 -3.95
N MET A 108 0.30 23.11 -3.04
CA MET A 108 1.12 23.10 -1.84
C MET A 108 2.56 22.74 -2.24
N LEU A 109 3.53 23.52 -1.79
CA LEU A 109 4.93 23.34 -2.17
C LEU A 109 5.67 22.40 -1.23
N GLU A 110 5.44 22.56 0.08
CA GLU A 110 6.14 21.83 1.11
C GLU A 110 5.25 21.65 2.34
N THR A 111 5.46 20.56 3.08
CA THR A 111 4.86 20.33 4.39
C THR A 111 5.88 19.74 5.35
N ARG A 112 5.81 20.14 6.62
CA ARG A 112 6.60 19.57 7.71
C ARG A 112 5.70 19.26 8.89
N THR A 113 5.95 18.14 9.53
CA THR A 113 5.18 17.67 10.68
C THR A 113 6.03 17.75 11.94
N ALA A 114 5.49 18.35 12.99
CA ALA A 114 6.00 18.23 14.36
C ALA A 114 5.02 17.35 15.15
N GLY A 115 5.23 16.02 15.06
CA GLY A 115 4.25 15.01 15.51
C GLY A 115 3.86 15.13 16.97
N ASP A 116 4.84 15.35 17.87
CA ASP A 116 4.61 15.46 19.30
C ASP A 116 3.70 16.63 19.68
N ASN A 117 3.69 17.68 18.86
CA ASN A 117 2.87 18.87 19.08
C ASN A 117 1.58 18.88 18.23
N GLN A 118 1.32 17.83 17.47
CA GLN A 118 0.20 17.75 16.54
C GLN A 118 0.12 18.95 15.58
N MET A 119 1.27 19.50 15.23
CA MET A 119 1.38 20.68 14.38
C MET A 119 1.95 20.31 13.03
N VAL A 120 1.44 20.96 12.01
CA VAL A 120 1.91 20.86 10.64
C VAL A 120 2.12 22.26 10.09
N SER A 121 3.25 22.49 9.47
CA SER A 121 3.50 23.70 8.68
C SER A 121 3.40 23.39 7.19
N GLU A 122 2.87 24.31 6.44
CA GLU A 122 2.68 24.20 5.00
C GLU A 122 3.08 25.47 4.28
N VAL A 123 3.75 25.33 3.16
CA VAL A 123 4.00 26.44 2.23
C VAL A 123 3.09 26.26 1.04
N VAL A 124 2.21 27.22 0.83
CA VAL A 124 1.25 27.24 -0.29
C VAL A 124 1.57 28.39 -1.20
N LYS A 125 1.58 28.17 -2.51
CA LYS A 125 1.72 29.22 -3.52
C LYS A 125 0.33 29.73 -3.90
N LEU A 126 0.11 31.04 -3.73
CA LEU A 126 -1.09 31.75 -4.12
C LEU A 126 -0.70 32.86 -5.09
N GLY A 127 -0.92 32.66 -6.39
CA GLY A 127 -0.37 33.56 -7.41
C GLY A 127 1.16 33.59 -7.36
N ASP A 128 1.75 34.76 -7.19
CA ASP A 128 3.19 34.98 -7.09
C ASP A 128 3.72 34.97 -5.64
N ILE A 129 2.82 34.82 -4.66
CA ILE A 129 3.16 34.87 -3.23
C ILE A 129 3.25 33.46 -2.67
N LYS A 130 4.24 33.23 -1.80
CA LYS A 130 4.37 32.02 -1.00
C LYS A 130 3.94 32.34 0.43
N LEU A 131 2.98 31.61 0.94
CA LEU A 131 2.44 31.78 2.29
C LEU A 131 2.78 30.57 3.13
N LEU A 132 3.24 30.82 4.37
CA LEU A 132 3.50 29.77 5.36
C LEU A 132 2.32 29.69 6.32
N TYR A 133 1.70 28.54 6.38
CA TYR A 133 0.61 28.24 7.30
C TYR A 133 1.09 27.30 8.41
N ARG A 134 0.52 27.46 9.58
CA ARG A 134 0.63 26.52 10.68
C ARG A 134 -0.75 25.97 11.00
N LEU A 135 -0.87 24.67 11.00
CA LEU A 135 -2.14 23.96 11.19
C LEU A 135 -2.01 23.02 12.40
N LYS A 136 -3.05 22.95 13.21
CA LYS A 136 -3.19 21.89 14.19
C LYS A 136 -3.90 20.71 13.51
N VAL A 137 -3.28 19.55 13.57
CA VAL A 137 -3.83 18.29 13.06
C VAL A 137 -3.95 17.35 14.25
N ASP A 138 -5.15 17.10 14.70
CA ASP A 138 -5.44 16.15 15.78
C ASP A 138 -5.92 14.80 15.24
N GLU A 139 -6.05 13.81 16.10
CA GLU A 139 -6.55 12.49 15.72
C GLU A 139 -7.95 12.55 15.08
N SER A 140 -8.80 13.52 15.49
CA SER A 140 -10.13 13.67 14.91
C SER A 140 -10.04 14.06 13.44
N THR A 141 -9.08 14.89 13.09
CA THR A 141 -8.77 15.27 11.70
C THR A 141 -8.26 14.08 10.89
N LEU A 142 -7.41 13.25 11.49
CA LEU A 142 -6.90 12.02 10.85
C LEU A 142 -7.99 10.96 10.67
N ARG A 143 -9.01 10.96 11.51
CA ARG A 143 -10.17 10.06 11.39
C ARG A 143 -11.23 10.53 10.40
N ARG A 144 -11.24 11.83 10.06
CA ARG A 144 -12.16 12.40 9.07
C ARG A 144 -11.78 11.97 7.66
N ARG A 145 -12.39 10.90 7.20
CA ARG A 145 -12.19 10.33 5.85
C ARG A 145 -13.04 11.00 4.77
N ASN A 146 -13.63 12.14 5.07
CA ASN A 146 -14.64 12.78 4.23
C ASN A 146 -14.06 13.81 3.25
N VAL A 147 -12.76 13.98 3.20
CA VAL A 147 -12.14 14.84 2.19
C VAL A 147 -12.12 14.09 0.87
N ASN A 148 -12.97 14.52 -0.05
CA ASN A 148 -12.95 14.02 -1.42
C ASN A 148 -12.02 14.91 -2.24
N ALA A 149 -10.79 14.48 -2.46
CA ALA A 149 -9.84 15.19 -3.31
C ALA A 149 -10.36 15.16 -4.75
N ARG A 150 -10.96 16.26 -5.18
CA ARG A 150 -11.48 16.39 -6.55
C ARG A 150 -10.32 16.58 -7.51
N PRO A 151 -10.28 15.85 -8.63
CA PRO A 151 -9.27 16.06 -9.65
C PRO A 151 -9.45 17.45 -10.26
N THR A 152 -8.33 18.12 -10.54
CA THR A 152 -8.30 19.37 -11.31
C THR A 152 -8.87 19.15 -12.70
N GLU A 153 -9.20 20.22 -13.39
CA GLU A 153 -9.71 20.12 -14.77
C GLU A 153 -8.72 19.43 -15.70
N TYR A 154 -7.44 19.74 -15.56
CA TYR A 154 -6.37 19.07 -16.28
C TYR A 154 -6.38 17.56 -16.00
N MET A 155 -6.38 17.17 -14.73
CA MET A 155 -6.35 15.76 -14.34
C MET A 155 -7.61 15.00 -14.78
N ARG A 156 -8.78 15.66 -14.81
CA ARG A 156 -10.00 15.06 -15.39
C ARG A 156 -9.82 14.70 -16.85
N LYS A 157 -9.23 15.59 -17.64
CA LYS A 157 -8.94 15.31 -19.06
C LYS A 157 -7.99 14.13 -19.21
N VAL A 158 -6.91 14.07 -18.42
CA VAL A 158 -5.97 12.95 -18.43
C VAL A 158 -6.68 11.62 -18.10
N ILE A 159 -7.52 11.61 -17.06
CA ILE A 159 -8.27 10.41 -16.66
C ILE A 159 -9.25 9.97 -17.77
N GLU A 160 -9.88 10.90 -18.44
CA GLU A 160 -10.80 10.61 -19.56
C GLU A 160 -10.06 10.03 -20.77
N GLU A 161 -8.88 10.57 -21.10
CA GLU A 161 -8.05 10.06 -22.17
C GLU A 161 -7.53 8.65 -21.88
N GLU A 162 -7.06 8.39 -20.66
CA GLU A 162 -6.66 7.05 -20.24
C GLU A 162 -7.81 6.04 -20.34
N LYS A 163 -9.02 6.42 -19.93
CA LYS A 163 -10.20 5.55 -20.06
C LYS A 163 -10.54 5.25 -21.51
N LYS A 164 -10.39 6.24 -22.41
CA LYS A 164 -10.62 6.04 -23.85
C LYS A 164 -9.58 5.08 -24.44
N THR A 165 -8.32 5.23 -24.05
CA THR A 165 -7.21 4.36 -24.49
C THR A 165 -7.41 2.93 -24.01
N ALA A 166 -7.66 2.73 -22.72
CA ALA A 166 -7.92 1.42 -22.13
C ALA A 166 -9.13 0.73 -22.77
N LYS A 167 -10.19 1.49 -23.11
CA LYS A 167 -11.35 0.93 -23.81
C LYS A 167 -10.99 0.50 -25.25
N LYS A 168 -10.14 1.24 -25.94
CA LYS A 168 -9.66 0.84 -27.26
C LYS A 168 -8.82 -0.44 -27.18
N GLU A 169 -7.86 -0.49 -26.25
CA GLU A 169 -7.02 -1.68 -26.06
C GLU A 169 -7.83 -2.93 -25.73
N SER A 170 -8.86 -2.81 -24.87
CA SER A 170 -9.74 -3.93 -24.53
C SER A 170 -10.56 -4.46 -25.72
N LEU A 171 -10.78 -3.63 -26.75
CA LEU A 171 -11.47 -4.04 -27.98
C LEU A 171 -10.53 -4.81 -28.94
N TYR A 172 -9.21 -4.62 -28.82
CA TYR A 172 -8.21 -5.28 -29.68
C TYR A 172 -7.59 -6.54 -29.05
N LEU A 173 -7.82 -6.78 -27.75
CA LEU A 173 -7.39 -8.03 -27.12
C LEU A 173 -8.32 -9.16 -27.58
N PRO A 174 -7.78 -10.27 -28.15
CA PRO A 174 -8.58 -11.42 -28.49
C PRO A 174 -9.25 -11.95 -27.20
N LYS A 175 -10.56 -12.16 -27.24
CA LYS A 175 -11.27 -12.85 -26.16
C LYS A 175 -10.65 -14.24 -26.04
N THR A 176 -9.92 -14.48 -24.97
CA THR A 176 -9.43 -15.82 -24.65
C THR A 176 -10.65 -16.66 -24.31
N ASP A 177 -11.06 -17.51 -25.22
CA ASP A 177 -12.10 -18.51 -24.97
C ASP A 177 -11.61 -19.40 -23.83
N THR A 178 -12.25 -19.27 -22.69
CA THR A 178 -12.06 -20.19 -21.57
C THR A 178 -12.67 -21.54 -21.98
N LEU A 179 -11.86 -22.38 -22.62
CA LEU A 179 -12.20 -23.76 -22.85
C LEU A 179 -12.38 -24.46 -21.51
N THR A 180 -13.62 -24.58 -21.11
CA THR A 180 -14.03 -25.42 -19.99
C THR A 180 -13.68 -26.88 -20.37
N GLN A 181 -12.58 -27.39 -19.84
CA GLN A 181 -12.32 -28.83 -19.90
C GLN A 181 -13.36 -29.52 -19.03
N LYS A 182 -14.41 -30.05 -19.71
CA LYS A 182 -15.24 -31.10 -19.11
C LYS A 182 -14.39 -32.36 -19.05
N GLN A 183 -13.96 -32.72 -17.85
CA GLN A 183 -13.46 -34.06 -17.58
C GLN A 183 -14.62 -35.04 -17.66
N LYS A 184 -14.43 -36.04 -18.53
CA LYS A 184 -15.20 -37.30 -18.51
C LYS A 184 -14.49 -38.26 -17.55
#